data_cb3f5e378c1c0abaec714f3f92e1fe45
#
_entry.id   cb3f5e378c1c0abaec714f3f92e1fe45
#
_cell.length_a   1.000
_cell.length_b   1.000
_cell.length_c   1.000
_cell.angle_alpha   90.00
_cell.angle_beta   90.00
_cell.angle_gamma   90.00
#
_symmetry.space_group_name_H-M   'P 1'
#
loop_
_entity.id
_entity.type
_entity.pdbx_description
1 polymer ?
#
loop_
_entity_poly.entity_id
_entity_poly.type
_entity_poly.pdbx_seq_one_letter_code
_entity_poly.pdbx_strand_id
1 'polypeptide(L)'
;REHLPYADAIDRLGMLISRTFYMHKSGQIEKRDECIRRIDGVITQDMLFMDLIEDFFVYLEVLFESEKIDEFWHLMELMEPMINNLKVTSMQMRLLGLKIRFYRKHHMGAEYLQAAGLYYELSERKELEARAMIKEVIELRANFEKVNRAKKKIEKENKLLAAQSETDPLTGMANRRKLNIQADEMFSHAHKCGH
;
A
#
# COMPACT_ATOMS: atom_id res chain seq x y z
N ARG A 1 -12.52 13.64 -23.87
CA ARG A 1 -13.97 13.51 -23.52
C ARG A 1 -14.48 12.05 -23.53
N GLU A 2 -13.65 11.06 -23.90
CA GLU A 2 -14.05 9.65 -24.00
C GLU A 2 -13.81 8.84 -22.69
N HIS A 3 -13.19 9.42 -21.67
CA HIS A 3 -12.94 8.74 -20.39
C HIS A 3 -14.03 8.94 -19.32
N LEU A 4 -15.00 9.85 -19.53
CA LEU A 4 -16.08 10.09 -18.57
C LEU A 4 -17.04 8.89 -18.37
N PRO A 5 -17.43 8.11 -19.41
CA PRO A 5 -18.37 7.01 -19.21
C PRO A 5 -17.82 5.86 -18.37
N TYR A 6 -16.49 5.65 -18.39
CA TYR A 6 -15.83 4.54 -17.70
C TYR A 6 -15.67 4.81 -16.20
N ALA A 7 -15.21 6.00 -15.82
CA ALA A 7 -15.11 6.44 -14.43
C ALA A 7 -16.48 6.42 -13.73
N ASP A 8 -17.54 6.89 -14.43
CA ASP A 8 -18.92 6.82 -13.94
C ASP A 8 -19.41 5.38 -13.66
N ALA A 9 -19.00 4.41 -14.47
CA ALA A 9 -19.38 3.01 -14.28
C ALA A 9 -18.69 2.38 -13.05
N ILE A 10 -17.40 2.68 -12.83
CA ILE A 10 -16.63 2.25 -11.65
C ILE A 10 -17.27 2.81 -10.38
N ASP A 11 -17.50 4.12 -10.35
CA ASP A 11 -18.07 4.81 -9.19
C ASP A 11 -19.47 4.28 -8.86
N ARG A 12 -20.30 4.01 -9.87
CA ARG A 12 -21.62 3.42 -9.69
C ARG A 12 -21.57 2.01 -9.13
N LEU A 13 -20.64 1.19 -9.61
CA LEU A 13 -20.48 -0.19 -9.12
C LEU A 13 -19.98 -0.18 -7.68
N GLY A 14 -18.96 0.60 -7.33
CA GLY A 14 -18.47 0.78 -5.97
C GLY A 14 -19.56 1.27 -5.01
N MET A 15 -20.37 2.25 -5.44
CA MET A 15 -21.52 2.70 -4.64
C MET A 15 -22.58 1.62 -4.45
N LEU A 16 -22.85 0.80 -5.45
CA LEU A 16 -23.81 -0.31 -5.33
C LEU A 16 -23.29 -1.38 -4.36
N ILE A 17 -22.02 -1.72 -4.42
CA ILE A 17 -21.39 -2.68 -3.50
C ILE A 17 -21.44 -2.14 -2.06
N SER A 18 -21.02 -0.90 -1.84
CA SER A 18 -21.07 -0.25 -0.53
C SER A 18 -22.49 -0.20 0.04
N ARG A 19 -23.49 0.12 -0.83
CA ARG A 19 -24.90 0.09 -0.45
C ARG A 19 -25.38 -1.31 -0.09
N THR A 20 -24.96 -2.33 -0.83
CA THR A 20 -25.30 -3.73 -0.54
C THR A 20 -24.79 -4.15 0.82
N PHE A 21 -23.54 -3.80 1.15
CA PHE A 21 -22.94 -4.04 2.45
C PHE A 21 -23.74 -3.35 3.58
N TYR A 22 -24.08 -2.06 3.39
CA TYR A 22 -24.87 -1.33 4.38
C TYR A 22 -26.26 -1.96 4.60
N MET A 23 -26.98 -2.34 3.52
CA MET A 23 -28.28 -3.00 3.60
C MET A 23 -28.17 -4.36 4.31
N HIS A 24 -27.10 -5.11 4.03
CA HIS A 24 -26.82 -6.37 4.72
C HIS A 24 -26.62 -6.16 6.23
N LYS A 25 -25.76 -5.24 6.64
CA LYS A 25 -25.47 -4.94 8.06
C LYS A 25 -26.68 -4.36 8.80
N SER A 26 -27.56 -3.64 8.11
CA SER A 26 -28.81 -3.09 8.69
C SER A 26 -30.00 -4.05 8.66
N GLY A 27 -29.83 -5.29 8.17
CA GLY A 27 -30.87 -6.30 8.11
C GLY A 27 -31.97 -6.03 7.06
N GLN A 28 -31.74 -5.10 6.11
CA GLN A 28 -32.70 -4.77 5.05
C GLN A 28 -32.58 -5.74 3.87
N ILE A 29 -33.07 -6.97 4.10
CA ILE A 29 -32.89 -8.13 3.19
C ILE A 29 -33.38 -7.83 1.77
N GLU A 30 -34.60 -7.33 1.60
CA GLU A 30 -35.20 -7.07 0.28
C GLU A 30 -34.39 -6.06 -0.54
N LYS A 31 -33.95 -4.97 0.09
CA LYS A 31 -33.15 -3.94 -0.57
C LYS A 31 -31.72 -4.43 -0.89
N ARG A 32 -31.14 -5.25 -0.01
CA ARG A 32 -29.88 -5.94 -0.26
C ARG A 32 -29.99 -6.81 -1.50
N ASP A 33 -31.01 -7.66 -1.58
CA ASP A 33 -31.21 -8.60 -2.68
C ASP A 33 -31.53 -7.90 -4.00
N GLU A 34 -32.18 -6.73 -3.94
CA GLU A 34 -32.34 -5.87 -5.11
C GLU A 34 -30.99 -5.34 -5.62
N CYS A 35 -30.12 -4.87 -4.70
CA CYS A 35 -28.79 -4.41 -5.06
C CYS A 35 -27.94 -5.54 -5.64
N ILE A 36 -28.00 -6.76 -5.06
CA ILE A 36 -27.29 -7.95 -5.57
C ILE A 36 -27.69 -8.24 -7.00
N ARG A 37 -29.00 -8.33 -7.31
CA ARG A 37 -29.48 -8.55 -8.69
C ARG A 37 -28.99 -7.48 -9.67
N ARG A 38 -28.89 -6.22 -9.23
CA ARG A 38 -28.38 -5.14 -10.06
C ARG A 38 -26.88 -5.26 -10.35
N ILE A 39 -26.10 -5.68 -9.37
CA ILE A 39 -24.66 -5.90 -9.51
C ILE A 39 -24.42 -7.09 -10.45
N ASP A 40 -25.09 -8.21 -10.21
CA ASP A 40 -24.95 -9.43 -11.01
C ASP A 40 -25.31 -9.20 -12.49
N GLY A 41 -26.32 -8.37 -12.76
CA GLY A 41 -26.72 -8.02 -14.12
C GLY A 41 -25.77 -7.10 -14.88
N VAL A 42 -24.78 -6.50 -14.23
CA VAL A 42 -23.82 -5.56 -14.87
C VAL A 42 -22.37 -6.00 -14.73
N ILE A 43 -22.08 -6.91 -13.80
CA ILE A 43 -20.70 -7.32 -13.55
C ILE A 43 -20.25 -8.29 -14.66
N THR A 44 -19.16 -7.92 -15.32
CA THR A 44 -18.51 -8.71 -16.36
C THR A 44 -17.00 -8.71 -16.14
N GLN A 45 -16.28 -9.58 -16.87
CA GLN A 45 -14.82 -9.64 -16.75
C GLN A 45 -14.14 -8.30 -17.09
N ASP A 46 -14.71 -7.52 -18.02
CA ASP A 46 -14.20 -6.21 -18.40
C ASP A 46 -14.44 -5.12 -17.34
N MET A 47 -15.32 -5.40 -16.36
CA MET A 47 -15.65 -4.51 -15.25
C MET A 47 -14.92 -4.84 -13.94
N LEU A 48 -13.97 -5.78 -13.96
CA LEU A 48 -13.14 -6.08 -12.81
C LEU A 48 -11.99 -5.08 -12.71
N PHE A 49 -12.26 -3.96 -12.10
CA PHE A 49 -11.28 -2.91 -11.93
C PHE A 49 -10.42 -3.16 -10.69
N MET A 50 -9.11 -2.96 -10.84
CA MET A 50 -8.16 -3.05 -9.71
C MET A 50 -8.55 -2.12 -8.55
N ASP A 51 -9.10 -0.97 -8.86
CA ASP A 51 -9.53 0.03 -7.87
C ASP A 51 -10.68 -0.45 -6.98
N LEU A 52 -11.48 -1.41 -7.45
CA LEU A 52 -12.61 -2.01 -6.72
C LEU A 52 -12.31 -3.39 -6.12
N ILE A 53 -11.06 -3.85 -6.15
CA ILE A 53 -10.73 -5.21 -5.71
C ILE A 53 -11.09 -5.47 -4.24
N GLU A 54 -10.89 -4.48 -3.38
CA GLU A 54 -11.28 -4.56 -1.97
C GLU A 54 -12.80 -4.58 -1.81
N ASP A 55 -13.52 -3.79 -2.60
CA ASP A 55 -14.99 -3.78 -2.60
C ASP A 55 -15.55 -5.14 -3.06
N PHE A 56 -14.95 -5.77 -4.06
CA PHE A 56 -15.32 -7.11 -4.48
C PHE A 56 -15.11 -8.15 -3.39
N PHE A 57 -14.04 -8.07 -2.63
CA PHE A 57 -13.84 -8.96 -1.49
C PHE A 57 -14.90 -8.74 -0.40
N VAL A 58 -15.27 -7.49 -0.12
CA VAL A 58 -16.37 -7.18 0.81
C VAL A 58 -17.70 -7.72 0.27
N TYR A 59 -17.92 -7.60 -1.03
CA TYR A 59 -19.13 -8.11 -1.68
C TYR A 59 -19.21 -9.64 -1.63
N LEU A 60 -18.11 -10.35 -1.88
CA LEU A 60 -18.04 -11.80 -1.71
C LEU A 60 -18.40 -12.25 -0.28
N GLU A 61 -17.97 -11.52 0.75
CA GLU A 61 -18.37 -11.81 2.13
C GLU A 61 -19.88 -11.65 2.32
N VAL A 62 -20.48 -10.58 1.77
CA VAL A 62 -21.93 -10.37 1.82
C VAL A 62 -22.69 -11.49 1.11
N LEU A 63 -22.24 -11.91 -0.07
CA LEU A 63 -22.84 -13.02 -0.82
C LEU A 63 -22.75 -14.33 -0.05
N PHE A 64 -21.59 -14.62 0.55
CA PHE A 64 -21.37 -15.79 1.39
C PHE A 64 -22.26 -15.80 2.63
N GLU A 65 -22.35 -14.66 3.36
CA GLU A 65 -23.18 -14.53 4.56
C GLU A 65 -24.68 -14.59 4.23
N SER A 66 -25.05 -14.13 3.04
CA SER A 66 -26.45 -14.12 2.54
C SER A 66 -26.89 -15.39 1.83
N GLU A 67 -26.02 -16.38 1.73
CA GLU A 67 -26.27 -17.66 1.02
C GLU A 67 -26.64 -17.48 -0.47
N LYS A 68 -26.11 -16.44 -1.09
CA LYS A 68 -26.25 -16.17 -2.52
C LYS A 68 -25.17 -16.95 -3.29
N ILE A 69 -25.42 -18.27 -3.45
CA ILE A 69 -24.42 -19.24 -3.92
C ILE A 69 -24.04 -18.99 -5.37
N ASP A 70 -25.02 -18.78 -6.23
CA ASP A 70 -24.80 -18.61 -7.67
C ASP A 70 -24.01 -17.31 -7.95
N GLU A 71 -24.41 -16.20 -7.33
CA GLU A 71 -23.74 -14.91 -7.47
C GLU A 71 -22.34 -14.95 -6.83
N PHE A 72 -22.17 -15.69 -5.73
CA PHE A 72 -20.87 -15.90 -5.10
C PHE A 72 -19.89 -16.59 -6.06
N TRP A 73 -20.29 -17.70 -6.67
CA TRP A 73 -19.44 -18.43 -7.59
C TRP A 73 -19.21 -17.69 -8.89
N HIS A 74 -20.21 -17.01 -9.42
CA HIS A 74 -20.06 -16.15 -10.59
C HIS A 74 -18.95 -15.10 -10.37
N LEU A 75 -18.99 -14.35 -9.26
CA LEU A 75 -17.95 -13.38 -8.95
C LEU A 75 -16.58 -14.04 -8.69
N MET A 76 -16.54 -15.18 -8.01
CA MET A 76 -15.31 -15.95 -7.78
C MET A 76 -14.62 -16.34 -9.09
N GLU A 77 -15.38 -16.85 -10.05
CA GLU A 77 -14.89 -17.26 -11.38
C GLU A 77 -14.34 -16.07 -12.17
N LEU A 78 -14.95 -14.91 -12.05
CA LEU A 78 -14.46 -13.68 -12.68
C LEU A 78 -13.17 -13.16 -12.01
N MET A 79 -13.10 -13.19 -10.68
CA MET A 79 -11.94 -12.64 -9.92
C MET A 79 -10.71 -13.55 -9.95
N GLU A 80 -10.88 -14.85 -9.99
CA GLU A 80 -9.78 -15.81 -9.87
C GLU A 80 -8.68 -15.64 -10.94
N PRO A 81 -8.99 -15.54 -12.25
CA PRO A 81 -7.98 -15.31 -13.28
C PRO A 81 -7.24 -14.00 -13.11
N MET A 82 -7.96 -12.94 -12.74
CA MET A 82 -7.38 -11.61 -12.49
C MET A 82 -6.38 -11.66 -11.33
N ILE A 83 -6.78 -12.23 -10.18
CA ILE A 83 -5.93 -12.32 -8.99
C ILE A 83 -4.71 -13.21 -9.25
N ASN A 84 -4.86 -14.29 -10.00
CA ASN A 84 -3.75 -15.17 -10.36
C ASN A 84 -2.74 -14.46 -11.29
N ASN A 85 -3.21 -13.62 -12.20
CA ASN A 85 -2.35 -12.82 -13.10
C ASN A 85 -1.57 -11.75 -12.33
N LEU A 86 -2.13 -11.17 -11.28
CA LEU A 86 -1.47 -10.19 -10.43
C LEU A 86 -0.30 -10.77 -9.62
N LYS A 87 -0.30 -12.07 -9.36
CA LYS A 87 0.71 -12.79 -8.54
C LYS A 87 0.90 -12.20 -7.16
N VAL A 88 -0.13 -11.58 -6.59
CA VAL A 88 -0.12 -11.04 -5.23
C VAL A 88 -0.56 -12.13 -4.27
N THR A 89 0.39 -12.75 -3.57
CA THR A 89 0.18 -13.91 -2.69
C THR A 89 -0.93 -13.66 -1.64
N SER A 90 -1.01 -12.46 -1.08
CA SER A 90 -2.04 -12.13 -0.07
C SER A 90 -3.46 -12.12 -0.65
N MET A 91 -3.65 -11.69 -1.88
CA MET A 91 -4.96 -11.69 -2.56
C MET A 91 -5.38 -13.12 -2.94
N GLN A 92 -4.43 -13.92 -3.43
CA GLN A 92 -4.66 -15.35 -3.71
C GLN A 92 -5.09 -16.10 -2.44
N MET A 93 -4.40 -15.89 -1.32
CA MET A 93 -4.74 -16.46 -0.03
C MET A 93 -6.13 -16.03 0.44
N ARG A 94 -6.49 -14.76 0.27
CA ARG A 94 -7.81 -14.25 0.68
C ARG A 94 -8.94 -14.90 -0.12
N LEU A 95 -8.78 -15.01 -1.43
CA LEU A 95 -9.75 -15.68 -2.30
C LEU A 95 -9.91 -17.15 -1.94
N LEU A 96 -8.78 -17.83 -1.75
CA LEU A 96 -8.75 -19.23 -1.37
C LEU A 96 -9.33 -19.46 0.04
N GLY A 97 -9.12 -18.54 0.97
CA GLY A 97 -9.73 -18.55 2.29
C GLY A 97 -11.27 -18.51 2.25
N LEU A 98 -11.85 -17.75 1.31
CA LEU A 98 -13.30 -17.74 1.06
C LEU A 98 -13.79 -19.09 0.52
N LYS A 99 -13.06 -19.68 -0.45
CA LYS A 99 -13.37 -21.03 -0.95
C LYS A 99 -13.35 -22.08 0.16
N ILE A 100 -12.33 -22.06 1.02
CA ILE A 100 -12.18 -22.96 2.16
C ILE A 100 -13.37 -22.84 3.12
N ARG A 101 -13.77 -21.61 3.45
CA ARG A 101 -14.95 -21.37 4.30
C ARG A 101 -16.23 -21.88 3.67
N PHE A 102 -16.39 -21.69 2.37
CA PHE A 102 -17.52 -22.15 1.61
C PHE A 102 -17.59 -23.70 1.61
N TYR A 103 -16.51 -24.37 1.20
CA TYR A 103 -16.44 -25.84 1.15
C TYR A 103 -16.68 -26.48 2.52
N ARG A 104 -16.12 -25.88 3.58
CA ARG A 104 -16.37 -26.33 4.96
C ARG A 104 -17.84 -26.19 5.36
N LYS A 105 -18.49 -25.06 5.03
CA LYS A 105 -19.91 -24.80 5.36
C LYS A 105 -20.83 -25.79 4.64
N HIS A 106 -20.51 -26.17 3.41
CA HIS A 106 -21.30 -27.04 2.57
C HIS A 106 -20.85 -28.52 2.59
N HIS A 107 -19.98 -28.90 3.54
CA HIS A 107 -19.49 -30.26 3.74
C HIS A 107 -18.79 -30.87 2.51
N MET A 108 -18.17 -30.09 1.66
CA MET A 108 -17.43 -30.48 0.47
C MET A 108 -16.00 -30.88 0.83
N GLY A 109 -15.81 -32.09 1.35
CA GLY A 109 -14.55 -32.52 1.98
C GLY A 109 -13.36 -32.59 1.04
N ALA A 110 -13.54 -33.06 -0.19
CA ALA A 110 -12.45 -33.22 -1.17
C ALA A 110 -11.95 -31.85 -1.62
N GLU A 111 -12.83 -30.93 -1.98
CA GLU A 111 -12.52 -29.54 -2.39
C GLU A 111 -11.93 -28.74 -1.24
N TYR A 112 -12.42 -28.97 -0.03
CA TYR A 112 -11.86 -28.37 1.19
C TYR A 112 -10.39 -28.77 1.37
N LEU A 113 -10.06 -30.07 1.28
CA LEU A 113 -8.68 -30.56 1.47
C LEU A 113 -7.75 -30.02 0.37
N GLN A 114 -8.21 -30.00 -0.88
CA GLN A 114 -7.43 -29.45 -1.98
C GLN A 114 -7.16 -27.95 -1.78
N ALA A 115 -8.18 -27.18 -1.44
CA ALA A 115 -8.04 -25.75 -1.20
C ALA A 115 -7.17 -25.44 0.02
N ALA A 116 -7.25 -26.24 1.09
CA ALA A 116 -6.42 -26.12 2.27
C ALA A 116 -4.94 -26.40 1.97
N GLY A 117 -4.65 -27.41 1.11
CA GLY A 117 -3.28 -27.68 0.65
C GLY A 117 -2.67 -26.52 -0.11
N LEU A 118 -3.41 -25.95 -1.07
CA LEU A 118 -2.97 -24.76 -1.82
C LEU A 118 -2.79 -23.53 -0.92
N TYR A 119 -3.67 -23.37 0.07
CA TYR A 119 -3.53 -22.27 1.05
C TYR A 119 -2.25 -22.40 1.87
N TYR A 120 -1.91 -23.62 2.28
CA TYR A 120 -0.67 -23.90 2.99
C TYR A 120 0.57 -23.54 2.15
N GLU A 121 0.63 -23.96 0.89
CA GLU A 121 1.71 -23.63 -0.04
C GLU A 121 1.87 -22.09 -0.22
N LEU A 122 0.75 -21.38 -0.38
CA LEU A 122 0.76 -19.91 -0.48
C LEU A 122 1.22 -19.26 0.82
N SER A 123 0.86 -19.85 1.98
CA SER A 123 1.30 -19.36 3.29
C SER A 123 2.81 -19.47 3.47
N GLU A 124 3.42 -20.59 3.08
CA GLU A 124 4.88 -20.77 3.09
C GLU A 124 5.57 -19.75 2.17
N ARG A 125 5.04 -19.55 0.96
CA ARG A 125 5.57 -18.55 0.03
C ARG A 125 5.52 -17.15 0.63
N LYS A 126 4.40 -16.75 1.23
CA LYS A 126 4.23 -15.46 1.87
C LYS A 126 5.22 -15.26 3.03
N GLU A 127 5.50 -16.30 3.80
CA GLU A 127 6.48 -16.23 4.87
C GLU A 127 7.91 -16.03 4.34
N LEU A 128 8.28 -16.72 3.26
CA LEU A 128 9.55 -16.54 2.59
C LEU A 128 9.70 -15.13 2.02
N GLU A 129 8.66 -14.59 1.37
CA GLU A 129 8.63 -13.21 0.86
C GLU A 129 8.80 -12.19 2.00
N ALA A 130 8.11 -12.40 3.13
CA ALA A 130 8.22 -11.53 4.30
C ALA A 130 9.63 -11.55 4.91
N ARG A 131 10.24 -12.73 5.01
CA ARG A 131 11.63 -12.86 5.52
C ARG A 131 12.64 -12.17 4.60
N ALA A 132 12.46 -12.30 3.27
CA ALA A 132 13.32 -11.63 2.29
C ALA A 132 13.20 -10.09 2.41
N MET A 133 11.98 -9.57 2.55
CA MET A 133 11.72 -8.15 2.72
C MET A 133 12.34 -7.59 4.02
N ILE A 134 12.22 -8.33 5.13
CA ILE A 134 12.84 -7.94 6.40
C ILE A 134 14.36 -7.84 6.25
N LYS A 135 15.00 -8.82 5.59
CA LYS A 135 16.44 -8.80 5.32
C LYS A 135 16.86 -7.56 4.55
N GLU A 136 16.13 -7.24 3.48
CA GLU A 136 16.39 -6.06 2.65
C GLU A 136 16.28 -4.76 3.45
N VAL A 137 15.24 -4.62 4.30
CA VAL A 137 15.05 -3.45 5.17
C VAL A 137 16.21 -3.31 6.16
N ILE A 138 16.69 -4.42 6.73
CA ILE A 138 17.85 -4.41 7.66
C ILE A 138 19.10 -3.94 6.93
N GLU A 139 19.37 -4.46 5.73
CA GLU A 139 20.53 -4.07 4.90
C GLU A 139 20.47 -2.59 4.51
N LEU A 140 19.29 -2.11 4.09
CA LEU A 140 19.07 -0.71 3.75
C LEU A 140 19.35 0.20 4.96
N ARG A 141 18.84 -0.15 6.13
CA ARG A 141 19.09 0.59 7.37
C ARG A 141 20.56 0.65 7.73
N ALA A 142 21.26 -0.48 7.65
CA ALA A 142 22.71 -0.55 7.91
C ALA A 142 23.51 0.35 6.95
N ASN A 143 23.15 0.36 5.68
CA ASN A 143 23.77 1.23 4.68
C ASN A 143 23.49 2.71 4.96
N PHE A 144 22.26 3.05 5.31
CA PHE A 144 21.88 4.42 5.68
C PHE A 144 22.69 4.92 6.91
N GLU A 145 22.87 4.08 7.92
CA GLU A 145 23.70 4.42 9.08
C GLU A 145 25.17 4.64 8.71
N LYS A 146 25.74 3.81 7.81
CA LYS A 146 27.11 4.01 7.31
C LYS A 146 27.27 5.35 6.60
N VAL A 147 26.34 5.68 5.70
CA VAL A 147 26.35 6.95 4.97
C VAL A 147 26.25 8.14 5.92
N ASN A 148 25.36 8.07 6.91
CA ASN A 148 25.20 9.13 7.90
C ASN A 148 26.45 9.30 8.77
N ARG A 149 27.13 8.23 9.17
CA ARG A 149 28.40 8.31 9.91
C ARG A 149 29.49 8.95 9.05
N ALA A 150 29.60 8.54 7.78
CA ALA A 150 30.56 9.14 6.84
C ALA A 150 30.28 10.63 6.62
N LYS A 151 29.02 11.02 6.41
CA LYS A 151 28.61 12.43 6.29
C LYS A 151 29.01 13.26 7.51
N LYS A 152 28.69 12.77 8.72
CA LYS A 152 29.06 13.44 9.97
C LYS A 152 30.58 13.60 10.14
N LYS A 153 31.37 12.60 9.68
CA LYS A 153 32.83 12.67 9.70
C LYS A 153 33.34 13.76 8.77
N ILE A 154 32.85 13.80 7.52
CA ILE A 154 33.21 14.81 6.54
C ILE A 154 32.81 16.22 7.03
N GLU A 155 31.63 16.38 7.62
CA GLU A 155 31.20 17.67 8.18
C GLU A 155 32.11 18.15 9.31
N LYS A 156 32.58 17.21 10.19
CA LYS A 156 33.55 17.54 11.24
C LYS A 156 34.91 17.95 10.66
N GLU A 157 35.41 17.18 9.69
CA GLU A 157 36.67 17.50 9.00
C GLU A 157 36.61 18.85 8.29
N ASN A 158 35.50 19.13 7.57
CA ASN A 158 35.29 20.41 6.91
C ASN A 158 35.24 21.57 7.90
N LYS A 159 34.58 21.41 9.06
CA LYS A 159 34.57 22.46 10.12
C LYS A 159 35.98 22.70 10.68
N LEU A 160 36.76 21.63 10.90
CA LEU A 160 38.14 21.76 11.38
C LEU A 160 39.01 22.47 10.35
N LEU A 161 38.93 22.07 9.07
CA LEU A 161 39.66 22.74 7.98
C LEU A 161 39.27 24.21 7.83
N ALA A 162 37.97 24.51 7.95
CA ALA A 162 37.49 25.87 7.92
C ALA A 162 38.08 26.70 9.07
N ALA A 163 38.07 26.17 10.29
CA ALA A 163 38.67 26.84 11.47
C ALA A 163 40.19 27.08 11.30
N GLN A 164 40.92 26.08 10.78
CA GLN A 164 42.36 26.24 10.48
C GLN A 164 42.62 27.26 9.38
N SER A 165 41.73 27.39 8.40
CA SER A 165 41.82 28.36 7.32
C SER A 165 41.40 29.78 7.72
N GLU A 166 40.86 30.01 8.93
CA GLU A 166 40.41 31.32 9.40
C GLU A 166 41.53 32.16 10.03
N THR A 167 42.65 31.55 10.34
CA THR A 167 43.82 32.22 10.93
C THR A 167 44.99 32.26 9.94
N ASP A 168 45.71 33.36 9.90
CA ASP A 168 46.97 33.49 9.18
C ASP A 168 48.07 32.73 9.92
N PRO A 169 48.76 31.74 9.29
CA PRO A 169 49.73 30.89 9.96
C PRO A 169 50.99 31.59 10.44
N LEU A 170 51.29 32.81 9.94
CA LEU A 170 52.49 33.57 10.30
C LEU A 170 52.21 34.50 11.47
N THR A 171 51.03 35.09 11.52
CA THR A 171 50.71 36.11 12.52
C THR A 171 49.76 35.61 13.61
N GLY A 172 49.10 34.49 13.42
CA GLY A 172 48.08 33.97 14.32
C GLY A 172 46.79 34.80 14.36
N MET A 173 46.69 35.83 13.53
CA MET A 173 45.53 36.72 13.45
C MET A 173 44.48 36.16 12.49
N ALA A 174 43.25 36.68 12.60
CA ALA A 174 42.20 36.35 11.63
C ALA A 174 42.66 36.70 10.19
N ASN A 175 42.54 35.73 9.29
CA ASN A 175 42.90 35.97 7.90
C ASN A 175 41.87 36.93 7.24
N ARG A 176 42.23 37.46 6.06
CA ARG A 176 41.40 38.43 5.33
C ARG A 176 39.97 37.92 5.07
N ARG A 177 39.80 36.63 4.87
CA ARG A 177 38.49 36.01 4.65
C ARG A 177 37.61 36.11 5.89
N LYS A 178 38.13 35.79 7.08
CA LYS A 178 37.40 35.89 8.35
C LYS A 178 37.05 37.33 8.69
N LEU A 179 37.96 38.26 8.45
CA LEU A 179 37.70 39.68 8.65
C LEU A 179 36.58 40.19 7.75
N ASN A 180 36.54 39.79 6.48
CA ASN A 180 35.48 40.20 5.57
C ASN A 180 34.11 39.60 6.01
N ILE A 181 34.03 38.31 6.39
CA ILE A 181 32.79 37.70 6.87
C ILE A 181 32.27 38.42 8.13
N GLN A 182 33.16 38.72 9.09
CA GLN A 182 32.77 39.44 10.30
C GLN A 182 32.32 40.87 10.01
N ALA A 183 32.99 41.57 9.10
CA ALA A 183 32.58 42.89 8.65
C ALA A 183 31.19 42.89 8.01
N ASP A 184 30.91 41.94 7.12
CA ASP A 184 29.59 41.78 6.47
C ASP A 184 28.49 41.46 7.50
N GLU A 185 28.77 40.59 8.48
CA GLU A 185 27.84 40.26 9.57
C GLU A 185 27.57 41.50 10.45
N MET A 186 28.59 42.21 10.84
CA MET A 186 28.45 43.47 11.64
C MET A 186 27.69 44.56 10.87
N PHE A 187 27.98 44.71 9.57
CA PHE A 187 27.26 45.63 8.70
C PHE A 187 25.79 45.29 8.54
N SER A 188 25.50 43.99 8.34
CA SER A 188 24.14 43.48 8.24
C SER A 188 23.37 43.64 9.56
N HIS A 189 24.02 43.44 10.69
CA HIS A 189 23.42 43.66 12.01
C HIS A 189 23.17 45.14 12.30
N ALA A 190 24.14 46.03 12.01
CA ALA A 190 23.97 47.47 12.16
C ALA A 190 22.82 47.99 11.29
N HIS A 191 22.71 47.51 10.06
CA HIS A 191 21.63 47.89 9.14
C HIS A 191 20.25 47.44 9.64
N LYS A 192 20.15 46.27 10.27
CA LYS A 192 18.90 45.75 10.87
C LYS A 192 18.53 46.49 12.16
N CYS A 193 19.51 46.98 12.90
CA CYS A 193 19.31 47.74 14.16
C CYS A 193 19.12 49.24 13.98
N GLY A 194 19.15 49.76 12.74
CA GLY A 194 18.84 51.15 12.43
C GLY A 194 19.93 52.16 12.81
N HIS A 195 21.18 51.70 12.86
CA HIS A 195 22.38 52.54 13.01
C HIS A 195 23.15 52.64 11.71
#